data_fd789ab11a2c86af523353fa1d4071fb
#
_entry.id   fd789ab11a2c86af523353fa1d4071fb
#
_cell.length_a   1.000
_cell.length_b   1.000
_cell.length_c   1.000
_cell.angle_alpha   90.00
_cell.angle_beta   90.00
_cell.angle_gamma   90.00
#
_symmetry.space_group_name_H-M   'P 1'
#
loop_
_entity.id
_entity.type
_entity.pdbx_description
1 polymer ?
#
loop_
_entity_poly.entity_id
_entity_poly.type
_entity_poly.pdbx_seq_one_letter_code
_entity_poly.pdbx_strand_id
1 'polypeptide(L)'
;MKILTRYLMRAHLGPFLFAVFALTGVILINTLARRLADLAGKGLPPRVIAEFFVLALPATVALTFPMAVLVAVLFTFSNLTAENEITALKASGVDLRRMLAPLLVAASIITGGMIVFNDRVLPEANHRWSQLIIDIGRKTPTFLLEEQTLNRITPQSGGKVYYLRAARIEPGSNRMWDVQMFDVSNPSTLHTVFADSGRASFSGNGTDMILQLYDGHTREVNSGEPGTFRRVYFQKQIFGVPDVGNQLQRNDRPDGYRGDREMTIGMLQAQIDTLARQRAQERRSVRESALQDLEFALTGKDPPGDVPGGPGAVVDPASGMDPAMAAAVEAERRNLRTRTRRTADMLSNAGRHVGQLEESMRNYLVEIHKKYSIAVASLVFVIVGAPLALRFGGGGIGMVIATSMAVFSLYYVGLIGGESLAGRGYVTPLFAMWVMNALMTVVGLMGLATMGRESSTARSGMWDGVLQALRGLRLRRGAGR
;
A
#
# COMPACT_ATOMS: atom_id res chain seq x y z
N MET A 1 -19.71 -37.36 22.17
CA MET A 1 -19.32 -36.06 21.62
C MET A 1 -17.84 -35.95 21.24
N LYS A 2 -16.88 -36.47 22.03
CA LYS A 2 -15.44 -36.39 21.69
C LYS A 2 -15.08 -37.03 20.34
N ILE A 3 -15.74 -38.14 19.96
CA ILE A 3 -15.48 -38.83 18.69
C ILE A 3 -15.93 -37.98 17.51
N LEU A 4 -17.15 -37.41 17.55
CA LEU A 4 -17.70 -36.54 16.50
C LEU A 4 -16.88 -35.27 16.34
N THR A 5 -16.45 -34.64 17.44
CA THR A 5 -15.57 -33.47 17.40
C THR A 5 -14.25 -33.79 16.68
N ARG A 6 -13.60 -34.93 17.03
CA ARG A 6 -12.35 -35.34 16.40
C ARG A 6 -12.53 -35.68 14.91
N TYR A 7 -13.64 -36.29 14.57
CA TYR A 7 -14.00 -36.58 13.18
C TYR A 7 -14.16 -35.30 12.36
N LEU A 8 -15.00 -34.36 12.83
CA LEU A 8 -15.22 -33.08 12.18
C LEU A 8 -13.91 -32.28 12.01
N MET A 9 -13.11 -32.19 13.04
CA MET A 9 -11.83 -31.47 12.97
C MET A 9 -10.88 -32.08 11.92
N ARG A 10 -10.79 -33.40 11.88
CA ARG A 10 -9.98 -34.09 10.88
C ARG A 10 -10.51 -33.92 9.44
N ALA A 11 -11.86 -33.97 9.28
CA ALA A 11 -12.51 -33.75 7.99
C ALA A 11 -12.27 -32.34 7.42
N HIS A 12 -12.11 -31.31 8.28
CA HIS A 12 -11.83 -29.94 7.86
C HIS A 12 -10.34 -29.72 7.56
N LEU A 13 -9.42 -30.45 8.18
CA LEU A 13 -7.98 -30.18 8.09
C LEU A 13 -7.45 -30.35 6.65
N GLY A 14 -7.83 -31.43 5.97
CA GLY A 14 -7.40 -31.70 4.59
C GLY A 14 -7.82 -30.57 3.62
N PRO A 15 -9.11 -30.30 3.49
CA PRO A 15 -9.61 -29.20 2.64
C PRO A 15 -9.03 -27.84 3.02
N PHE A 16 -8.83 -27.57 4.31
CA PHE A 16 -8.23 -26.32 4.78
C PHE A 16 -6.79 -26.16 4.28
N LEU A 17 -5.94 -27.18 4.51
CA LEU A 17 -4.55 -27.14 4.04
C LEU A 17 -4.48 -27.03 2.52
N PHE A 18 -5.28 -27.83 1.80
CA PHE A 18 -5.35 -27.74 0.35
C PHE A 18 -5.74 -26.34 -0.11
N ALA A 19 -6.76 -25.72 0.48
CA ALA A 19 -7.21 -24.38 0.12
C ALA A 19 -6.14 -23.33 0.44
N VAL A 20 -5.45 -23.40 1.59
CA VAL A 20 -4.34 -22.50 1.92
C VAL A 20 -3.26 -22.58 0.84
N PHE A 21 -2.78 -23.79 0.51
CA PHE A 21 -1.72 -23.95 -0.47
C PHE A 21 -2.15 -23.54 -1.88
N ALA A 22 -3.35 -23.93 -2.31
CA ALA A 22 -3.86 -23.62 -3.63
C ALA A 22 -4.07 -22.09 -3.81
N LEU A 23 -4.78 -21.45 -2.88
CA LEU A 23 -5.06 -20.01 -2.96
C LEU A 23 -3.78 -19.18 -2.81
N THR A 24 -2.91 -19.54 -1.86
CA THR A 24 -1.61 -18.87 -1.69
C THR A 24 -0.76 -19.02 -2.94
N GLY A 25 -0.70 -20.23 -3.52
CA GLY A 25 0.04 -20.48 -4.75
C GLY A 25 -0.45 -19.65 -5.92
N VAL A 26 -1.76 -19.59 -6.15
CA VAL A 26 -2.34 -18.79 -7.25
C VAL A 26 -2.03 -17.30 -7.09
N ILE A 27 -2.21 -16.75 -5.89
CA ILE A 27 -1.92 -15.31 -5.65
C ILE A 27 -0.43 -15.03 -5.76
N LEU A 28 0.42 -15.93 -5.26
CA LEU A 28 1.87 -15.80 -5.33
C LEU A 28 2.37 -15.84 -6.78
N ILE A 29 1.86 -16.77 -7.60
CA ILE A 29 2.18 -16.85 -9.03
C ILE A 29 1.75 -15.57 -9.75
N ASN A 30 0.56 -15.06 -9.48
CA ASN A 30 0.08 -13.80 -10.06
C ASN A 30 0.97 -12.61 -9.65
N THR A 31 1.39 -12.55 -8.38
CA THR A 31 2.31 -11.52 -7.88
C THR A 31 3.66 -11.61 -8.58
N LEU A 32 4.18 -12.82 -8.77
CA LEU A 32 5.40 -13.07 -9.53
C LEU A 32 5.26 -12.61 -10.98
N ALA A 33 4.21 -13.04 -11.67
CA ALA A 33 4.00 -12.72 -13.08
C ALA A 33 4.01 -11.20 -13.34
N ARG A 34 3.43 -10.43 -12.44
CA ARG A 34 3.44 -8.95 -12.52
C ARG A 34 4.82 -8.33 -12.31
N ARG A 35 5.70 -8.98 -11.54
CA ARG A 35 7.04 -8.47 -11.20
C ARG A 35 8.15 -9.14 -11.99
N LEU A 36 7.83 -10.17 -12.77
CA LEU A 36 8.82 -10.96 -13.50
C LEU A 36 9.64 -10.11 -14.49
N ALA A 37 9.00 -9.16 -15.16
CA ALA A 37 9.68 -8.24 -16.07
C ALA A 37 10.70 -7.37 -15.34
N ASP A 38 10.34 -6.87 -14.15
CA ASP A 38 11.22 -6.04 -13.32
C ASP A 38 12.41 -6.83 -12.77
N LEU A 39 12.23 -8.15 -12.54
CA LEU A 39 13.24 -9.02 -11.95
C LEU A 39 14.19 -9.62 -13.02
N ALA A 40 13.64 -10.04 -14.19
CA ALA A 40 14.37 -10.77 -15.20
C ALA A 40 15.48 -9.92 -15.88
N GLY A 41 15.20 -8.61 -16.10
CA GLY A 41 16.17 -7.71 -16.74
C GLY A 41 17.36 -7.29 -15.86
N LYS A 42 17.34 -7.60 -14.54
CA LYS A 42 18.33 -7.09 -13.58
C LYS A 42 19.43 -8.09 -13.19
N GLY A 43 19.44 -9.29 -13.77
CA GLY A 43 20.48 -10.29 -13.47
C GLY A 43 20.59 -10.59 -11.97
N LEU A 44 19.46 -10.82 -11.30
CA LEU A 44 19.42 -11.09 -9.86
C LEU A 44 19.86 -12.53 -9.57
N PRO A 45 20.64 -12.76 -8.50
CA PRO A 45 20.97 -14.11 -8.05
C PRO A 45 19.69 -14.89 -7.69
N PRO A 46 19.59 -16.20 -7.96
CA PRO A 46 18.43 -17.03 -7.61
C PRO A 46 18.01 -16.93 -6.14
N ARG A 47 18.98 -16.71 -5.26
CA ARG A 47 18.75 -16.53 -3.81
C ARG A 47 17.91 -15.29 -3.50
N VAL A 48 18.13 -14.17 -4.22
CA VAL A 48 17.36 -12.94 -4.05
C VAL A 48 15.94 -13.13 -4.56
N ILE A 49 15.78 -13.88 -5.66
CA ILE A 49 14.45 -14.23 -6.19
C ILE A 49 13.69 -15.10 -5.17
N ALA A 50 14.35 -16.11 -4.60
CA ALA A 50 13.74 -16.94 -3.56
C ALA A 50 13.35 -16.12 -2.32
N GLU A 51 14.21 -15.21 -1.87
CA GLU A 51 13.95 -14.30 -0.76
C GLU A 51 12.73 -13.40 -1.04
N PHE A 52 12.61 -12.86 -2.25
CA PHE A 52 11.45 -12.08 -2.68
C PHE A 52 10.14 -12.87 -2.51
N PHE A 53 10.14 -14.16 -2.88
CA PHE A 53 8.97 -15.03 -2.70
C PHE A 53 8.64 -15.28 -1.24
N VAL A 54 9.66 -15.63 -0.44
CA VAL A 54 9.48 -15.92 0.98
C VAL A 54 8.91 -14.69 1.72
N LEU A 55 9.39 -13.50 1.39
CA LEU A 55 8.91 -12.26 1.99
C LEU A 55 7.50 -11.85 1.52
N ALA A 56 7.07 -12.29 0.33
CA ALA A 56 5.70 -12.08 -0.16
C ALA A 56 4.67 -13.05 0.47
N LEU A 57 5.12 -14.19 1.00
CA LEU A 57 4.24 -15.22 1.59
C LEU A 57 3.37 -14.68 2.74
N PRO A 58 3.89 -13.98 3.76
CA PRO A 58 3.08 -13.55 4.90
C PRO A 58 1.89 -12.68 4.49
N ALA A 59 2.08 -11.73 3.56
CA ALA A 59 0.99 -10.89 3.07
C ALA A 59 -0.08 -11.72 2.33
N THR A 60 0.36 -12.68 1.55
CA THR A 60 -0.54 -13.58 0.81
C THR A 60 -1.31 -14.49 1.77
N VAL A 61 -0.63 -15.08 2.75
CA VAL A 61 -1.23 -15.95 3.78
C VAL A 61 -2.25 -15.19 4.62
N ALA A 62 -1.96 -13.95 5.02
CA ALA A 62 -2.89 -13.13 5.78
C ALA A 62 -4.25 -12.99 5.09
N LEU A 63 -4.24 -12.89 3.76
CA LEU A 63 -5.45 -12.77 2.95
C LEU A 63 -6.12 -14.12 2.68
N THR A 64 -5.33 -15.16 2.37
CA THR A 64 -5.86 -16.47 1.96
C THR A 64 -6.37 -17.30 3.13
N PHE A 65 -5.90 -17.06 4.34
CA PHE A 65 -6.24 -17.87 5.50
C PHE A 65 -7.74 -17.85 5.83
N PRO A 66 -8.42 -16.68 5.96
CA PRO A 66 -9.87 -16.64 6.13
C PRO A 66 -10.63 -17.31 4.98
N MET A 67 -10.15 -17.14 3.73
CA MET A 67 -10.74 -17.79 2.57
C MET A 67 -10.66 -19.30 2.66
N ALA A 68 -9.50 -19.82 3.06
CA ALA A 68 -9.30 -21.26 3.21
C ALA A 68 -10.18 -21.86 4.30
N VAL A 69 -10.43 -21.13 5.39
CA VAL A 69 -11.42 -21.52 6.41
C VAL A 69 -12.81 -21.64 5.79
N LEU A 70 -13.24 -20.65 5.00
CA LEU A 70 -14.53 -20.70 4.31
C LEU A 70 -14.64 -21.90 3.38
N VAL A 71 -13.64 -22.11 2.53
CA VAL A 71 -13.60 -23.25 1.59
C VAL A 71 -13.65 -24.57 2.33
N ALA A 72 -12.88 -24.72 3.41
CA ALA A 72 -12.86 -25.92 4.22
C ALA A 72 -14.24 -26.24 4.83
N VAL A 73 -14.89 -25.21 5.39
CA VAL A 73 -16.21 -25.36 5.98
C VAL A 73 -17.25 -25.73 4.91
N LEU A 74 -17.27 -24.98 3.80
CA LEU A 74 -18.19 -25.27 2.68
C LEU A 74 -17.98 -26.66 2.12
N PHE A 75 -16.74 -27.06 1.87
CA PHE A 75 -16.41 -28.37 1.30
C PHE A 75 -16.81 -29.50 2.24
N THR A 76 -16.40 -29.42 3.51
CA THR A 76 -16.65 -30.49 4.47
C THR A 76 -18.16 -30.68 4.72
N PHE A 77 -18.89 -29.61 4.98
CA PHE A 77 -20.34 -29.73 5.18
C PHE A 77 -21.09 -30.12 3.92
N SER A 78 -20.64 -29.70 2.73
CA SER A 78 -21.19 -30.14 1.45
C SER A 78 -21.03 -31.66 1.25
N ASN A 79 -19.83 -32.20 1.53
CA ASN A 79 -19.54 -33.63 1.46
C ASN A 79 -20.41 -34.42 2.48
N LEU A 80 -20.42 -34.00 3.74
CA LEU A 80 -21.24 -34.65 4.77
C LEU A 80 -22.72 -34.65 4.41
N THR A 81 -23.19 -33.63 3.67
CA THR A 81 -24.56 -33.56 3.17
C THR A 81 -24.77 -34.51 1.99
N ALA A 82 -23.82 -34.56 1.05
CA ALA A 82 -23.90 -35.45 -0.13
C ALA A 82 -23.85 -36.93 0.25
N GLU A 83 -23.11 -37.28 1.28
CA GLU A 83 -23.00 -38.63 1.82
C GLU A 83 -24.15 -39.00 2.79
N ASN A 84 -25.12 -38.10 2.98
CA ASN A 84 -26.27 -38.25 3.90
C ASN A 84 -25.87 -38.35 5.38
N GLU A 85 -24.64 -38.09 5.75
CA GLU A 85 -24.18 -38.13 7.14
C GLU A 85 -24.89 -37.09 8.03
N ILE A 86 -25.14 -35.89 7.49
CA ILE A 86 -25.91 -34.86 8.19
C ILE A 86 -27.33 -35.30 8.46
N THR A 87 -27.96 -36.04 7.52
CA THR A 87 -29.31 -36.59 7.66
C THR A 87 -29.33 -37.69 8.75
N ALA A 88 -28.35 -38.57 8.76
CA ALA A 88 -28.19 -39.62 9.77
C ALA A 88 -27.96 -39.03 11.17
N LEU A 89 -27.12 -37.97 11.29
CA LEU A 89 -26.89 -37.28 12.54
C LEU A 89 -28.15 -36.57 13.05
N LYS A 90 -28.93 -35.96 12.18
CA LYS A 90 -30.26 -35.39 12.54
C LYS A 90 -31.21 -36.48 13.03
N ALA A 91 -31.30 -37.60 12.36
CA ALA A 91 -32.15 -38.73 12.71
C ALA A 91 -31.76 -39.34 14.06
N SER A 92 -30.48 -39.29 14.45
CA SER A 92 -29.99 -39.72 15.77
C SER A 92 -30.17 -38.67 16.87
N GLY A 93 -30.84 -37.54 16.58
CA GLY A 93 -31.15 -36.48 17.56
C GLY A 93 -29.98 -35.54 17.85
N VAL A 94 -28.90 -35.53 17.03
CA VAL A 94 -27.78 -34.59 17.18
C VAL A 94 -28.20 -33.23 16.70
N ASP A 95 -28.10 -32.22 17.58
CA ASP A 95 -28.31 -30.84 17.21
C ASP A 95 -27.12 -30.31 16.35
N LEU A 96 -27.41 -29.92 15.13
CA LEU A 96 -26.42 -29.36 14.18
C LEU A 96 -25.69 -28.12 14.74
N ARG A 97 -26.36 -27.32 15.56
CA ARG A 97 -25.74 -26.15 16.21
C ARG A 97 -24.62 -26.57 17.16
N ARG A 98 -24.79 -27.71 17.87
CA ARG A 98 -23.75 -28.26 18.74
C ARG A 98 -22.56 -28.82 17.97
N MET A 99 -22.74 -29.20 16.68
CA MET A 99 -21.64 -29.61 15.79
C MET A 99 -20.75 -28.45 15.41
N LEU A 100 -21.26 -27.21 15.38
CA LEU A 100 -20.47 -26.02 15.06
C LEU A 100 -19.61 -25.53 16.22
N ALA A 101 -19.97 -25.87 17.47
CA ALA A 101 -19.24 -25.39 18.64
C ALA A 101 -17.72 -25.68 18.59
N PRO A 102 -17.27 -26.91 18.29
CA PRO A 102 -15.82 -27.19 18.18
C PRO A 102 -15.15 -26.45 17.02
N LEU A 103 -15.85 -26.20 15.91
CA LEU A 103 -15.34 -25.43 14.79
C LEU A 103 -15.22 -23.94 15.14
N LEU A 104 -16.17 -23.39 15.89
CA LEU A 104 -16.11 -22.02 16.36
C LEU A 104 -14.96 -21.83 17.36
N VAL A 105 -14.72 -22.81 18.24
CA VAL A 105 -13.54 -22.78 19.13
C VAL A 105 -12.24 -22.80 18.31
N ALA A 106 -12.13 -23.69 17.33
CA ALA A 106 -10.97 -23.74 16.44
C ALA A 106 -10.80 -22.44 15.66
N ALA A 107 -11.88 -21.90 15.10
CA ALA A 107 -11.84 -20.63 14.39
C ALA A 107 -11.45 -19.45 15.31
N SER A 108 -11.87 -19.46 16.58
CA SER A 108 -11.45 -18.46 17.55
C SER A 108 -9.95 -18.54 17.86
N ILE A 109 -9.40 -19.75 17.99
CA ILE A 109 -7.95 -19.96 18.16
C ILE A 109 -7.19 -19.46 16.92
N ILE A 110 -7.68 -19.81 15.72
CA ILE A 110 -7.13 -19.33 14.46
C ILE A 110 -7.18 -17.80 14.39
N THR A 111 -8.31 -17.19 14.74
CA THR A 111 -8.47 -15.74 14.78
C THR A 111 -7.44 -15.09 15.71
N GLY A 112 -7.26 -15.63 16.91
CA GLY A 112 -6.24 -15.16 17.85
C GLY A 112 -4.82 -15.27 17.29
N GLY A 113 -4.49 -16.40 16.66
CA GLY A 113 -3.22 -16.59 15.95
C GLY A 113 -3.04 -15.60 14.82
N MET A 114 -4.08 -15.34 14.01
CA MET A 114 -4.05 -14.38 12.92
C MET A 114 -3.90 -12.93 13.39
N ILE A 115 -4.46 -12.56 14.54
CA ILE A 115 -4.23 -11.22 15.13
C ILE A 115 -2.74 -11.05 15.45
N VAL A 116 -2.13 -12.03 16.11
CA VAL A 116 -0.69 -11.99 16.44
C VAL A 116 0.16 -11.99 15.15
N PHE A 117 -0.23 -12.79 14.17
CA PHE A 117 0.44 -12.85 12.87
C PHE A 117 0.38 -11.50 12.14
N ASN A 118 -0.79 -10.88 12.07
CA ASN A 118 -1.00 -9.59 11.40
C ASN A 118 -0.32 -8.43 12.15
N ASP A 119 -0.09 -8.57 13.46
CA ASP A 119 0.59 -7.53 14.24
C ASP A 119 2.11 -7.65 14.26
N ARG A 120 2.66 -8.88 14.31
CA ARG A 120 4.11 -9.08 14.50
C ARG A 120 4.83 -9.59 13.25
N VAL A 121 4.26 -10.56 12.55
CA VAL A 121 4.94 -11.21 11.42
C VAL A 121 4.74 -10.41 10.13
N LEU A 122 3.52 -10.04 9.84
CA LEU A 122 3.16 -9.36 8.59
C LEU A 122 3.85 -8.01 8.41
N PRO A 123 3.93 -7.10 9.42
CA PRO A 123 4.58 -5.81 9.25
C PRO A 123 6.08 -5.93 8.96
N GLU A 124 6.77 -6.83 9.66
CA GLU A 124 8.21 -7.03 9.46
C GLU A 124 8.51 -7.63 8.08
N ALA A 125 7.71 -8.60 7.65
CA ALA A 125 7.82 -9.17 6.31
C ALA A 125 7.56 -8.12 5.21
N ASN A 126 6.52 -7.29 5.38
CA ASN A 126 6.21 -6.21 4.45
C ASN A 126 7.34 -5.18 4.39
N HIS A 127 7.93 -4.83 5.54
CA HIS A 127 9.05 -3.89 5.60
C HIS A 127 10.27 -4.42 4.84
N ARG A 128 10.68 -5.66 5.11
CA ARG A 128 11.81 -6.29 4.40
C ARG A 128 11.53 -6.46 2.91
N TRP A 129 10.30 -6.81 2.56
CA TRP A 129 9.88 -6.93 1.17
C TRP A 129 9.93 -5.58 0.44
N SER A 130 9.45 -4.51 1.08
CA SER A 130 9.52 -3.13 0.57
C SER A 130 10.96 -2.67 0.37
N GLN A 131 11.84 -2.92 1.35
CA GLN A 131 13.27 -2.63 1.24
C GLN A 131 13.90 -3.40 0.07
N LEU A 132 13.62 -4.69 -0.05
CA LEU A 132 14.13 -5.52 -1.14
C LEU A 132 13.69 -4.99 -2.52
N ILE A 133 12.43 -4.55 -2.66
CA ILE A 133 11.94 -3.94 -3.91
C ILE A 133 12.69 -2.64 -4.21
N ILE A 134 12.94 -1.79 -3.22
CA ILE A 134 13.68 -0.55 -3.38
C ILE A 134 15.12 -0.85 -3.80
N ASP A 135 15.77 -1.81 -3.16
CA ASP A 135 17.15 -2.22 -3.47
C ASP A 135 17.25 -2.81 -4.88
N ILE A 136 16.28 -3.66 -5.28
CA ILE A 136 16.15 -4.17 -6.65
C ILE A 136 15.88 -3.01 -7.61
N GLY A 137 15.06 -2.03 -7.21
CA GLY A 137 14.76 -0.85 -8.01
C GLY A 137 16.00 -0.02 -8.31
N ARG A 138 16.87 0.14 -7.33
CA ARG A 138 18.14 0.88 -7.43
C ARG A 138 19.22 0.13 -8.22
N LYS A 139 19.12 -1.22 -8.25
CA LYS A 139 20.06 -2.00 -9.07
C LYS A 139 19.88 -1.61 -10.53
N THR A 140 20.93 -1.04 -11.10
CA THR A 140 20.97 -0.72 -12.53
C THR A 140 20.81 -2.03 -13.31
N PRO A 141 20.00 -2.08 -14.38
CA PRO A 141 19.91 -3.26 -15.23
C PRO A 141 21.31 -3.68 -15.64
N THR A 142 21.64 -4.95 -15.42
CA THR A 142 22.92 -5.49 -15.85
C THR A 142 22.96 -5.41 -17.37
N PHE A 143 23.67 -4.40 -17.93
CA PHE A 143 23.95 -4.31 -19.36
C PHE A 143 22.79 -4.66 -20.32
N LEU A 144 21.75 -3.90 -20.29
CA LEU A 144 20.98 -3.64 -21.49
C LEU A 144 21.53 -2.36 -22.10
N LEU A 145 22.81 -2.41 -22.55
CA LEU A 145 23.27 -1.45 -23.52
C LEU A 145 22.48 -1.75 -24.80
N GLU A 146 21.58 -0.84 -25.15
CA GLU A 146 20.81 -0.94 -26.39
C GLU A 146 21.67 -0.48 -27.55
N GLU A 147 21.58 -1.25 -28.64
CA GLU A 147 22.26 -0.88 -29.89
C GLU A 147 21.70 0.43 -30.44
N GLN A 148 22.56 1.26 -30.99
CA GLN A 148 22.23 2.54 -31.65
C GLN A 148 21.55 3.59 -30.77
N THR A 149 21.49 3.35 -29.44
CA THR A 149 20.87 4.22 -28.44
C THR A 149 21.94 4.86 -27.56
N LEU A 150 21.68 6.08 -27.07
CA LEU A 150 22.54 6.74 -26.09
C LEU A 150 22.23 6.16 -24.68
N ASN A 151 23.03 5.21 -24.26
CA ASN A 151 22.93 4.59 -22.95
C ASN A 151 23.56 5.50 -21.90
N ARG A 152 22.78 5.93 -20.92
CA ARG A 152 23.26 6.77 -19.82
C ARG A 152 23.89 5.90 -18.72
N ILE A 153 25.14 6.17 -18.40
CA ILE A 153 25.91 5.51 -17.32
C ILE A 153 26.12 6.53 -16.22
N THR A 154 25.53 6.29 -15.05
CA THR A 154 25.59 7.19 -13.89
C THR A 154 26.14 6.44 -12.70
N PRO A 155 27.27 6.86 -12.08
CA PRO A 155 27.77 6.31 -10.84
C PRO A 155 26.75 6.50 -9.70
N GLN A 156 26.63 5.52 -8.81
CA GLN A 156 25.69 5.58 -7.66
C GLN A 156 26.13 6.59 -6.60
N SER A 157 27.44 6.76 -6.43
CA SER A 157 28.03 7.74 -5.50
C SER A 157 27.86 9.19 -5.92
N GLY A 158 27.23 9.45 -7.06
CA GLY A 158 27.20 10.77 -7.69
C GLY A 158 28.50 11.08 -8.39
N GLY A 159 28.53 12.02 -9.32
CA GLY A 159 29.74 12.42 -10.02
C GLY A 159 29.56 12.47 -11.53
N LYS A 160 30.56 11.96 -12.26
CA LYS A 160 30.59 12.06 -13.72
C LYS A 160 29.51 11.22 -14.39
N VAL A 161 28.72 11.84 -15.26
CA VAL A 161 27.72 11.17 -16.10
C VAL A 161 28.30 10.91 -17.47
N TYR A 162 28.22 9.65 -17.92
CA TYR A 162 28.69 9.25 -19.23
C TYR A 162 27.52 8.81 -20.10
N TYR A 163 27.59 9.07 -21.38
CA TYR A 163 26.68 8.50 -22.37
C TYR A 163 27.49 7.59 -23.30
N LEU A 164 27.03 6.35 -23.48
CA LEU A 164 27.64 5.35 -24.34
C LEU A 164 26.69 4.98 -25.46
N ARG A 165 27.17 5.04 -26.69
CA ARG A 165 26.50 4.53 -27.90
C ARG A 165 27.37 3.49 -28.55
N ALA A 166 26.80 2.36 -28.93
CA ALA A 166 27.42 1.36 -29.77
C ALA A 166 26.53 1.06 -30.97
N ALA A 167 27.08 0.92 -32.14
CA ALA A 167 26.28 0.59 -33.32
C ALA A 167 25.82 -0.89 -33.28
N ARG A 168 26.65 -1.77 -32.70
CA ARG A 168 26.37 -3.19 -32.55
C ARG A 168 26.94 -3.70 -31.22
N ILE A 169 26.22 -4.56 -30.57
CA ILE A 169 26.61 -5.20 -29.29
C ILE A 169 26.38 -6.70 -29.41
N GLU A 170 27.40 -7.51 -29.12
CA GLU A 170 27.27 -8.97 -29.13
C GLU A 170 26.72 -9.48 -27.78
N PRO A 171 25.55 -10.10 -27.80
CA PRO A 171 24.96 -10.65 -26.56
C PRO A 171 25.87 -11.72 -25.94
N GLY A 172 26.18 -11.58 -24.64
CA GLY A 172 26.98 -12.56 -23.89
C GLY A 172 28.47 -12.30 -23.82
N SER A 173 29.11 -11.68 -24.84
CA SER A 173 30.52 -11.32 -24.80
C SER A 173 30.77 -9.86 -24.41
N ASN A 174 29.72 -9.03 -24.41
CA ASN A 174 29.75 -7.57 -24.21
C ASN A 174 30.78 -6.87 -25.11
N ARG A 175 31.04 -7.45 -26.28
CA ARG A 175 31.81 -6.80 -27.36
C ARG A 175 30.93 -5.80 -28.09
N MET A 176 31.51 -4.65 -28.41
CA MET A 176 30.84 -3.52 -29.03
C MET A 176 31.61 -3.07 -30.25
N TRP A 177 30.93 -2.55 -31.27
CA TRP A 177 31.50 -1.97 -32.46
C TRP A 177 30.98 -0.56 -32.69
N ASP A 178 31.81 0.30 -33.25
CA ASP A 178 31.54 1.72 -33.44
C ASP A 178 31.06 2.39 -32.17
N VAL A 179 31.96 2.42 -31.21
CA VAL A 179 31.68 2.89 -29.85
C VAL A 179 31.92 4.39 -29.75
N GLN A 180 30.95 5.10 -29.26
CA GLN A 180 31.02 6.53 -28.98
C GLN A 180 30.69 6.74 -27.47
N MET A 181 31.60 7.40 -26.76
CA MET A 181 31.39 7.74 -25.34
C MET A 181 31.53 9.25 -25.17
N PHE A 182 30.56 9.82 -24.47
CA PHE A 182 30.52 11.24 -24.16
C PHE A 182 30.64 11.42 -22.64
N ASP A 183 31.65 12.19 -22.21
CA ASP A 183 31.76 12.67 -20.83
C ASP A 183 31.16 14.08 -20.75
N VAL A 184 29.98 14.20 -20.15
CA VAL A 184 29.26 15.49 -19.99
C VAL A 184 29.38 16.05 -18.60
N SER A 185 30.32 15.55 -17.81
CA SER A 185 30.46 15.90 -16.39
C SER A 185 30.94 17.33 -16.18
N ASN A 186 31.67 17.90 -17.15
CA ASN A 186 32.13 19.26 -17.09
C ASN A 186 31.47 20.11 -18.19
N PRO A 187 30.64 21.10 -17.85
CA PRO A 187 29.99 21.96 -18.83
C PRO A 187 30.96 22.75 -19.72
N SER A 188 32.19 22.98 -19.22
CA SER A 188 33.22 23.77 -19.93
C SER A 188 34.07 22.92 -20.90
N THR A 189 34.07 21.59 -20.74
CA THR A 189 34.94 20.71 -21.56
C THR A 189 34.18 19.46 -21.95
N LEU A 190 33.92 19.31 -23.26
CA LEU A 190 33.28 18.12 -23.79
C LEU A 190 34.37 17.12 -24.24
N HIS A 191 34.41 15.98 -23.57
CA HIS A 191 35.23 14.85 -23.94
C HIS A 191 34.41 13.82 -24.71
N THR A 192 34.76 13.57 -25.95
CA THR A 192 34.12 12.53 -26.76
C THR A 192 35.18 11.53 -27.23
N VAL A 193 34.90 10.26 -26.97
CA VAL A 193 35.76 9.13 -27.38
C VAL A 193 35.08 8.37 -28.49
N PHE A 194 35.80 8.11 -29.55
CA PHE A 194 35.40 7.27 -30.69
C PHE A 194 36.34 6.06 -30.75
N ALA A 195 35.79 4.85 -30.86
CA ALA A 195 36.57 3.63 -30.97
C ALA A 195 35.92 2.66 -31.97
N ASP A 196 36.74 1.98 -32.78
CA ASP A 196 36.24 1.00 -33.75
C ASP A 196 35.61 -0.20 -33.05
N SER A 197 36.17 -0.60 -31.93
CA SER A 197 35.63 -1.67 -31.09
C SER A 197 35.88 -1.44 -29.59
N GLY A 198 35.09 -2.15 -28.76
CA GLY A 198 35.25 -2.10 -27.32
C GLY A 198 34.74 -3.33 -26.64
N ARG A 199 35.08 -3.48 -25.38
CA ARG A 199 34.51 -4.48 -24.46
C ARG A 199 34.19 -3.84 -23.13
N ALA A 200 32.97 -4.08 -22.66
CA ALA A 200 32.59 -3.70 -21.31
C ALA A 200 32.71 -4.92 -20.39
N SER A 201 33.31 -4.72 -19.23
CA SER A 201 33.44 -5.71 -18.18
C SER A 201 33.31 -5.05 -16.82
N PHE A 202 33.03 -5.83 -15.78
CA PHE A 202 33.10 -5.32 -14.39
C PHE A 202 34.43 -5.73 -13.75
N SER A 203 34.87 -4.90 -12.78
CA SER A 203 35.97 -5.27 -11.90
C SER A 203 35.63 -6.52 -11.08
N GLY A 204 36.63 -7.19 -10.51
CA GLY A 204 36.42 -8.43 -9.76
C GLY A 204 35.47 -8.32 -8.56
N ASN A 205 35.28 -7.11 -8.02
CA ASN A 205 34.31 -6.80 -6.97
C ASN A 205 32.89 -6.47 -7.51
N GLY A 206 32.76 -6.34 -8.86
CA GLY A 206 31.48 -6.07 -9.51
C GLY A 206 30.93 -4.65 -9.30
N THR A 207 31.69 -3.73 -8.71
CA THR A 207 31.27 -2.34 -8.44
C THR A 207 31.60 -1.40 -9.58
N ASP A 208 32.76 -1.57 -10.22
CA ASP A 208 33.28 -0.64 -11.21
C ASP A 208 33.14 -1.24 -12.60
N MET A 209 32.70 -0.43 -13.55
CA MET A 209 32.67 -0.80 -14.95
C MET A 209 33.99 -0.44 -15.62
N ILE A 210 34.57 -1.40 -16.30
CA ILE A 210 35.80 -1.25 -17.10
C ILE A 210 35.43 -1.32 -18.57
N LEU A 211 35.60 -0.22 -19.27
CA LEU A 211 35.46 -0.13 -20.70
C LEU A 211 36.85 -0.20 -21.35
N GLN A 212 37.14 -1.24 -22.11
CA GLN A 212 38.33 -1.37 -22.93
C GLN A 212 37.96 -1.01 -24.35
N LEU A 213 38.53 0.06 -24.88
CA LEU A 213 38.31 0.56 -26.21
C LEU A 213 39.58 0.36 -27.08
N TYR A 214 39.36 -0.01 -28.31
CA TYR A 214 40.44 -0.32 -29.26
C TYR A 214 40.31 0.51 -30.53
N ASP A 215 41.45 0.94 -31.05
CA ASP A 215 41.64 1.65 -32.32
C ASP A 215 40.68 2.84 -32.42
N GLY A 216 41.08 3.94 -31.80
CA GLY A 216 40.21 5.10 -31.71
C GLY A 216 40.90 6.42 -31.49
N HIS A 217 40.10 7.44 -31.23
CA HIS A 217 40.60 8.76 -30.87
C HIS A 217 39.66 9.46 -29.87
N THR A 218 40.29 10.24 -29.01
CA THR A 218 39.56 11.13 -28.10
C THR A 218 39.54 12.54 -28.66
N ARG A 219 38.39 13.20 -28.62
CA ARG A 219 38.21 14.62 -28.92
C ARG A 219 37.91 15.39 -27.65
N GLU A 220 38.63 16.48 -27.50
CA GLU A 220 38.44 17.40 -26.41
C GLU A 220 38.15 18.78 -27.00
N VAL A 221 37.01 19.37 -26.58
CA VAL A 221 36.58 20.71 -26.98
C VAL A 221 36.39 21.52 -25.72
N ASN A 222 37.12 22.64 -25.58
CA ASN A 222 36.97 23.55 -24.47
C ASN A 222 36.03 24.70 -24.86
N SER A 223 34.90 24.82 -24.20
CA SER A 223 33.92 25.90 -24.45
C SER A 223 34.43 27.29 -24.03
N GLY A 224 35.43 27.35 -23.14
CA GLY A 224 36.06 28.62 -22.71
C GLY A 224 37.08 29.20 -23.69
N GLU A 225 37.60 28.40 -24.64
CA GLU A 225 38.54 28.81 -25.65
C GLU A 225 38.08 28.39 -27.05
N PRO A 226 37.20 29.17 -27.66
CA PRO A 226 36.68 28.86 -29.01
C PRO A 226 37.83 28.75 -30.04
N GLY A 227 37.99 27.58 -30.66
CA GLY A 227 39.03 27.31 -31.63
C GLY A 227 40.13 26.36 -31.18
N THR A 228 40.19 26.00 -29.90
CA THR A 228 41.12 24.96 -29.42
C THR A 228 40.43 23.58 -29.50
N PHE A 229 41.01 22.74 -30.33
CA PHE A 229 40.56 21.40 -30.56
C PHE A 229 41.73 20.43 -30.40
N ARG A 230 41.61 19.50 -29.46
CA ARG A 230 42.62 18.48 -29.21
C ARG A 230 42.10 17.12 -29.64
N ARG A 231 42.87 16.40 -30.44
CA ARG A 231 42.60 15.01 -30.83
C ARG A 231 43.79 14.13 -30.44
N VAL A 232 43.50 13.05 -29.70
CA VAL A 232 44.50 12.08 -29.27
C VAL A 232 44.08 10.72 -29.82
N TYR A 233 44.95 10.08 -30.59
CA TYR A 233 44.73 8.74 -31.13
C TYR A 233 45.29 7.69 -30.16
N PHE A 234 44.60 6.56 -30.05
CA PHE A 234 45.03 5.44 -29.21
C PHE A 234 44.76 4.10 -29.92
N GLN A 235 45.62 3.12 -29.68
CA GLN A 235 45.39 1.73 -30.08
C GLN A 235 44.55 1.00 -29.03
N LYS A 236 44.76 1.31 -27.73
CA LYS A 236 44.00 0.77 -26.62
C LYS A 236 43.85 1.83 -25.55
N GLN A 237 42.62 2.01 -25.09
CA GLN A 237 42.32 2.89 -23.96
C GLN A 237 41.40 2.18 -22.99
N ILE A 238 41.65 2.34 -21.69
CA ILE A 238 40.85 1.75 -20.62
C ILE A 238 40.21 2.88 -19.84
N PHE A 239 38.89 2.87 -19.76
CA PHE A 239 38.09 3.76 -18.93
C PHE A 239 37.51 2.98 -17.77
N GLY A 240 37.81 3.42 -16.53
CA GLY A 240 37.16 2.95 -15.35
C GLY A 240 36.02 3.90 -14.96
N VAL A 241 34.81 3.40 -14.88
CA VAL A 241 33.68 4.15 -14.33
C VAL A 241 33.40 3.53 -12.94
N PRO A 242 33.78 4.21 -11.86
CA PRO A 242 33.63 3.68 -10.53
C PRO A 242 32.15 3.67 -10.12
N ASP A 243 31.78 2.74 -9.26
CA ASP A 243 30.50 2.66 -8.58
C ASP A 243 29.27 2.68 -9.53
N VAL A 244 29.39 2.01 -10.67
CA VAL A 244 28.27 1.79 -11.62
C VAL A 244 27.41 0.59 -11.16
N GLY A 245 27.86 -0.10 -10.12
CA GLY A 245 27.15 -1.06 -9.29
C GLY A 245 26.32 -2.12 -10.00
N ASN A 246 26.91 -3.30 -10.23
CA ASN A 246 26.12 -4.51 -10.54
C ASN A 246 25.77 -5.31 -9.28
N GLN A 247 26.16 -4.83 -8.09
CA GLN A 247 25.83 -5.50 -6.82
C GLN A 247 24.53 -4.94 -6.27
N LEU A 248 23.70 -5.84 -5.74
CA LEU A 248 22.54 -5.47 -4.95
C LEU A 248 23.04 -4.88 -3.63
N GLN A 249 23.12 -3.55 -3.52
CA GLN A 249 23.43 -2.89 -2.26
C GLN A 249 22.21 -2.99 -1.35
N ARG A 250 22.36 -3.72 -0.24
CA ARG A 250 21.33 -3.76 0.80
C ARG A 250 21.45 -2.53 1.68
N ASN A 251 20.37 -1.79 1.76
CA ASN A 251 20.28 -0.64 2.64
C ASN A 251 19.70 -1.10 3.99
N ASP A 252 20.52 -1.75 4.81
CA ASP A 252 20.17 -2.21 6.17
C ASP A 252 20.04 -1.01 7.13
N ARG A 253 19.33 0.04 6.75
CA ARG A 253 19.00 1.11 7.67
C ARG A 253 17.85 0.67 8.55
N PRO A 254 18.07 0.40 9.85
CA PRO A 254 17.01 -0.01 10.78
C PRO A 254 15.94 1.07 10.96
N ASP A 255 16.28 2.34 10.69
CA ASP A 255 15.45 3.52 10.91
C ASP A 255 14.81 4.07 9.62
N GLY A 256 14.72 3.27 8.56
CA GLY A 256 14.03 3.66 7.33
C GLY A 256 12.56 3.99 7.60
N TYR A 257 12.02 4.98 6.88
CA TYR A 257 10.60 5.28 6.90
C TYR A 257 9.79 4.00 6.67
N ARG A 258 8.91 3.66 7.62
CA ARG A 258 7.99 2.52 7.52
C ARG A 258 6.63 3.02 7.03
N GLY A 259 6.12 2.40 5.99
CA GLY A 259 4.74 2.62 5.54
C GLY A 259 3.73 2.08 6.57
N ASP A 260 2.47 2.50 6.46
CA ASP A 260 1.38 2.09 7.34
C ASP A 260 1.22 0.56 7.47
N ARG A 261 1.40 -0.17 6.37
CA ARG A 261 1.34 -1.66 6.33
C ARG A 261 2.59 -2.35 6.91
N GLU A 262 3.65 -1.60 7.16
CA GLU A 262 4.93 -2.08 7.69
C GLU A 262 5.07 -1.84 9.19
N MET A 263 4.04 -1.25 9.82
CA MET A 263 4.00 -0.91 11.24
C MET A 263 3.17 -1.91 12.03
N THR A 264 3.62 -2.19 13.26
CA THR A 264 2.81 -2.90 14.25
C THR A 264 1.66 -2.02 14.75
N ILE A 265 0.64 -2.61 15.40
CA ILE A 265 -0.46 -1.84 16.00
C ILE A 265 0.07 -0.82 17.00
N GLY A 266 1.06 -1.20 17.81
CA GLY A 266 1.69 -0.28 18.77
C GLY A 266 2.41 0.88 18.10
N MET A 267 3.11 0.64 16.99
CA MET A 267 3.76 1.70 16.19
C MET A 267 2.72 2.64 15.56
N LEU A 268 1.64 2.09 15.01
CA LEU A 268 0.55 2.89 14.43
C LEU A 268 -0.11 3.78 15.49
N GLN A 269 -0.35 3.25 16.70
CA GLN A 269 -0.89 4.03 17.82
C GLN A 269 0.06 5.17 18.23
N ALA A 270 1.35 4.90 18.34
CA ALA A 270 2.35 5.92 18.66
C ALA A 270 2.42 7.03 17.59
N GLN A 271 2.26 6.67 16.32
CA GLN A 271 2.18 7.66 15.23
C GLN A 271 0.90 8.50 15.33
N ILE A 272 -0.25 7.88 15.62
CA ILE A 272 -1.52 8.59 15.84
C ILE A 272 -1.38 9.59 16.99
N ASP A 273 -0.77 9.19 18.11
CA ASP A 273 -0.55 10.07 19.27
C ASP A 273 0.38 11.24 18.93
N THR A 274 1.39 11.00 18.10
CA THR A 274 2.30 12.04 17.63
C THR A 274 1.59 13.04 16.73
N LEU A 275 0.83 12.54 15.74
CA LEU A 275 0.04 13.40 14.84
C LEU A 275 -1.07 14.16 15.60
N ALA A 276 -1.67 13.55 16.61
CA ALA A 276 -2.67 14.21 17.47
C ALA A 276 -2.06 15.38 18.25
N ARG A 277 -0.83 15.21 18.76
CA ARG A 277 -0.06 16.30 19.43
C ARG A 277 0.28 17.40 18.44
N GLN A 278 0.78 17.07 17.26
CA GLN A 278 1.09 18.04 16.20
C GLN A 278 -0.16 18.83 15.78
N ARG A 279 -1.29 18.13 15.57
CA ARG A 279 -2.57 18.78 15.26
C ARG A 279 -3.03 19.74 16.36
N ALA A 280 -2.87 19.34 17.62
CA ALA A 280 -3.25 20.19 18.76
C ALA A 280 -2.35 21.44 18.88
N GLN A 281 -1.07 21.28 18.60
CA GLN A 281 -0.10 22.39 18.58
C GLN A 281 -0.42 23.36 17.43
N GLU A 282 -0.63 22.85 16.23
CA GLU A 282 -0.99 23.65 15.06
C GLU A 282 -2.29 24.46 15.28
N ARG A 283 -3.31 23.81 15.83
CA ARG A 283 -4.57 24.51 16.17
C ARG A 283 -4.37 25.58 17.25
N ARG A 284 -3.45 25.39 18.18
CA ARG A 284 -3.12 26.40 19.20
C ARG A 284 -2.41 27.59 18.59
N SER A 285 -1.38 27.35 17.77
CA SER A 285 -0.62 28.42 17.10
C SER A 285 -1.50 29.26 16.20
N VAL A 286 -2.40 28.63 15.44
CA VAL A 286 -3.38 29.31 14.60
C VAL A 286 -4.34 30.17 15.42
N ARG A 287 -4.83 29.63 16.54
CA ARG A 287 -5.73 30.36 17.44
C ARG A 287 -5.03 31.57 18.08
N GLU A 288 -3.79 31.39 18.52
CA GLU A 288 -2.99 32.46 19.13
C GLU A 288 -2.72 33.56 18.11
N SER A 289 -2.31 33.22 16.88
CA SER A 289 -2.10 34.20 15.82
C SER A 289 -3.41 34.94 15.46
N ALA A 290 -4.53 34.21 15.35
CA ALA A 290 -5.82 34.83 15.07
C ALA A 290 -6.29 35.77 16.19
N LEU A 291 -6.04 35.44 17.45
CA LEU A 291 -6.36 36.29 18.61
C LEU A 291 -5.48 37.55 18.63
N GLN A 292 -4.17 37.42 18.34
CA GLN A 292 -3.26 38.57 18.23
C GLN A 292 -3.68 39.54 17.13
N ASP A 293 -4.06 39.00 15.96
CA ASP A 293 -4.51 39.83 14.86
C ASP A 293 -5.87 40.54 15.16
N LEU A 294 -6.76 39.87 15.89
CA LEU A 294 -8.02 40.44 16.37
C LEU A 294 -7.77 41.52 17.41
N GLU A 295 -6.86 41.32 18.37
CA GLU A 295 -6.50 42.29 19.39
C GLU A 295 -5.88 43.52 18.74
N PHE A 296 -5.00 43.35 17.76
CA PHE A 296 -4.47 44.46 16.96
C PHE A 296 -5.57 45.23 16.21
N ALA A 297 -6.50 44.52 15.59
CA ALA A 297 -7.61 45.13 14.85
C ALA A 297 -8.53 45.97 15.77
N LEU A 298 -8.68 45.57 17.03
CA LEU A 298 -9.53 46.24 18.01
C LEU A 298 -8.82 47.37 18.77
N THR A 299 -7.53 47.19 19.07
CA THR A 299 -6.77 48.12 19.96
C THR A 299 -5.79 49.01 19.23
N GLY A 300 -5.41 48.66 18.00
CA GLY A 300 -4.36 49.36 17.24
C GLY A 300 -2.96 49.20 17.83
N LYS A 301 -2.77 48.33 18.87
CA LYS A 301 -1.49 48.07 19.52
C LYS A 301 -0.83 46.87 18.91
N ASP A 302 0.45 47.03 18.48
CA ASP A 302 1.23 45.89 18.02
C ASP A 302 1.53 44.93 19.18
N PRO A 303 1.51 43.59 18.93
CA PRO A 303 1.89 42.62 19.93
C PRO A 303 3.34 42.85 20.36
N PRO A 304 3.68 42.57 21.64
CA PRO A 304 5.05 42.78 22.15
C PRO A 304 5.99 41.82 21.42
N GLY A 305 6.80 42.34 20.48
CA GLY A 305 7.83 41.55 19.82
C GLY A 305 8.16 41.87 18.37
N ASP A 306 7.36 42.65 17.63
CA ASP A 306 7.65 42.94 16.22
C ASP A 306 7.53 44.42 15.88
N VAL A 307 8.68 44.98 15.42
CA VAL A 307 8.98 46.21 14.67
C VAL A 307 8.13 47.47 14.96
N PRO A 308 8.79 48.62 15.28
CA PRO A 308 8.09 49.88 15.63
C PRO A 308 7.44 50.53 14.41
N GLY A 309 6.13 50.48 14.35
CA GLY A 309 5.29 51.31 13.50
C GLY A 309 4.29 52.01 14.38
N GLY A 310 4.46 53.33 14.56
CA GLY A 310 3.74 54.18 15.49
C GLY A 310 2.20 54.21 15.28
N PRO A 311 1.43 54.76 16.27
CA PRO A 311 -0.02 54.70 16.29
C PRO A 311 -0.65 55.54 15.21
N GLY A 312 -1.39 54.92 14.33
CA GLY A 312 -2.23 55.59 13.33
C GLY A 312 -3.48 56.20 13.98
N ALA A 313 -3.57 57.51 14.02
CA ALA A 313 -4.81 58.22 14.37
C ALA A 313 -5.92 57.87 13.38
N VAL A 314 -7.10 57.52 13.90
CA VAL A 314 -8.31 57.35 13.09
C VAL A 314 -8.75 58.74 12.63
N VAL A 315 -8.59 59.06 11.36
CA VAL A 315 -9.01 60.33 10.74
C VAL A 315 -10.15 60.05 9.77
N ASP A 316 -11.25 60.85 9.93
CA ASP A 316 -12.42 60.84 9.09
C ASP A 316 -12.09 61.35 7.67
N PRO A 317 -12.48 60.69 6.57
CA PRO A 317 -12.00 60.98 5.21
C PRO A 317 -12.67 62.14 4.48
N ALA A 318 -13.41 63.05 5.15
CA ALA A 318 -14.27 64.06 4.48
C ALA A 318 -13.76 65.50 4.48
N SER A 319 -12.57 65.84 4.98
CA SER A 319 -12.06 67.24 4.94
C SER A 319 -10.61 67.28 4.45
N GLY A 320 -10.37 68.09 3.45
CA GLY A 320 -9.13 68.51 2.79
C GLY A 320 -7.80 68.01 3.40
N MET A 321 -7.40 66.80 3.04
CA MET A 321 -6.24 66.15 3.61
C MET A 321 -4.96 66.60 2.91
N ASP A 322 -3.96 66.98 3.69
CA ASP A 322 -2.59 67.22 3.22
C ASP A 322 -2.07 66.00 2.42
N PRO A 323 -1.43 66.17 1.26
CA PRO A 323 -0.91 65.07 0.45
C PRO A 323 -0.03 64.09 1.21
N ALA A 324 0.74 64.55 2.24
CA ALA A 324 1.55 63.74 3.11
C ALA A 324 0.68 62.81 3.99
N MET A 325 -0.45 63.31 4.47
CA MET A 325 -1.38 62.56 5.32
C MET A 325 -2.19 61.55 4.51
N ALA A 326 -2.56 61.87 3.25
CA ALA A 326 -3.19 60.94 2.32
C ALA A 326 -2.27 59.78 1.97
N ALA A 327 -0.97 60.02 1.74
CA ALA A 327 0.05 59.01 1.50
C ALA A 327 0.26 58.11 2.74
N ALA A 328 0.24 58.65 3.96
CA ALA A 328 0.33 57.88 5.19
C ALA A 328 -0.88 56.97 5.42
N VAL A 329 -2.11 57.46 5.18
CA VAL A 329 -3.34 56.65 5.26
C VAL A 329 -3.34 55.53 4.21
N GLU A 330 -2.82 55.81 3.01
CA GLU A 330 -2.74 54.78 1.96
C GLU A 330 -1.64 53.73 2.21
N ALA A 331 -0.54 54.15 2.86
CA ALA A 331 0.50 53.21 3.35
C ALA A 331 -0.06 52.29 4.46
N GLU A 332 -0.81 52.87 5.41
CA GLU A 332 -1.47 52.12 6.48
C GLU A 332 -2.53 51.14 5.93
N ARG A 333 -3.36 51.58 4.98
CA ARG A 333 -4.31 50.68 4.27
C ARG A 333 -3.60 49.56 3.52
N ARG A 334 -2.43 49.80 2.93
CA ARG A 334 -1.62 48.76 2.26
C ARG A 334 -1.06 47.77 3.28
N ASN A 335 -0.56 48.25 4.41
CA ASN A 335 -0.07 47.43 5.50
C ASN A 335 -1.15 46.52 6.09
N LEU A 336 -2.35 47.10 6.36
CA LEU A 336 -3.49 46.31 6.82
C LEU A 336 -3.93 45.23 5.80
N ARG A 337 -4.02 45.58 4.52
CA ARG A 337 -4.35 44.64 3.45
C ARG A 337 -3.29 43.52 3.34
N THR A 338 -2.03 43.87 3.52
CA THR A 338 -0.92 42.88 3.47
C THR A 338 -0.96 41.93 4.67
N ARG A 339 -1.21 42.46 5.88
CA ARG A 339 -1.41 41.69 7.11
C ARG A 339 -2.60 40.76 6.96
N THR A 340 -3.78 41.28 6.59
CA THR A 340 -4.97 40.45 6.41
C THR A 340 -4.77 39.33 5.39
N ARG A 341 -4.07 39.58 4.28
CA ARG A 341 -3.71 38.55 3.31
C ARG A 341 -2.79 37.48 3.92
N ARG A 342 -1.72 37.91 4.64
CA ARG A 342 -0.80 36.96 5.30
C ARG A 342 -1.53 36.05 6.27
N THR A 343 -2.43 36.63 7.10
CA THR A 343 -3.23 35.84 8.04
C THR A 343 -4.17 34.88 7.34
N ALA A 344 -4.83 35.33 6.28
CA ALA A 344 -5.69 34.45 5.46
C ALA A 344 -4.89 33.30 4.83
N ASP A 345 -3.70 33.59 4.33
CA ASP A 345 -2.81 32.57 3.76
C ASP A 345 -2.30 31.60 4.83
N MET A 346 -1.93 32.11 6.02
CA MET A 346 -1.54 31.26 7.17
C MET A 346 -2.70 30.34 7.60
N LEU A 347 -3.90 30.89 7.77
CA LEU A 347 -5.09 30.11 8.14
C LEU A 347 -5.41 29.05 7.09
N SER A 348 -5.31 29.39 5.82
CA SER A 348 -5.53 28.46 4.70
C SER A 348 -4.50 27.34 4.69
N ASN A 349 -3.22 27.66 4.89
CA ASN A 349 -2.12 26.70 4.94
C ASN A 349 -2.24 25.77 6.16
N ALA A 350 -2.51 26.34 7.33
CA ALA A 350 -2.71 25.60 8.56
C ALA A 350 -3.95 24.68 8.45
N GLY A 351 -5.02 25.17 7.85
CA GLY A 351 -6.22 24.35 7.58
C GLY A 351 -5.91 23.15 6.69
N ARG A 352 -5.10 23.32 5.64
CA ARG A 352 -4.64 22.24 4.78
C ARG A 352 -3.75 21.25 5.53
N HIS A 353 -2.81 21.77 6.32
CA HIS A 353 -1.90 20.94 7.12
C HIS A 353 -2.66 20.11 8.16
N VAL A 354 -3.57 20.72 8.91
CA VAL A 354 -4.45 20.00 9.84
C VAL A 354 -5.28 18.93 9.12
N GLY A 355 -5.81 19.22 7.92
CA GLY A 355 -6.51 18.24 7.10
C GLY A 355 -5.64 17.04 6.72
N GLN A 356 -4.38 17.27 6.34
CA GLN A 356 -3.42 16.19 6.04
C GLN A 356 -3.07 15.33 7.27
N LEU A 357 -2.89 15.97 8.44
CA LEU A 357 -2.67 15.24 9.69
C LEU A 357 -3.87 14.36 10.04
N GLU A 358 -5.09 14.86 9.89
CA GLU A 358 -6.32 14.09 10.13
C GLU A 358 -6.51 12.93 9.14
N GLU A 359 -6.16 13.14 7.88
CA GLU A 359 -6.16 12.09 6.86
C GLU A 359 -5.15 10.97 7.20
N SER A 360 -3.93 11.33 7.58
CA SER A 360 -2.91 10.38 8.02
C SER A 360 -3.35 9.59 9.24
N MET A 361 -3.94 10.25 10.25
CA MET A 361 -4.50 9.60 11.42
C MET A 361 -5.63 8.61 11.06
N ARG A 362 -6.52 8.99 10.12
CA ARG A 362 -7.58 8.09 9.63
C ARG A 362 -6.99 6.86 8.94
N ASN A 363 -5.99 7.03 8.10
CA ASN A 363 -5.34 5.92 7.41
C ASN A 363 -4.69 4.95 8.38
N TYR A 364 -4.02 5.42 9.44
CA TYR A 364 -3.49 4.56 10.49
C TYR A 364 -4.57 3.83 11.28
N LEU A 365 -5.68 4.50 11.60
CA LEU A 365 -6.84 3.86 12.26
C LEU A 365 -7.47 2.79 11.36
N VAL A 366 -7.59 3.06 10.06
CA VAL A 366 -8.07 2.07 9.07
C VAL A 366 -7.19 0.83 9.08
N GLU A 367 -5.86 1.00 9.07
CA GLU A 367 -4.93 -0.13 9.06
C GLU A 367 -5.01 -0.95 10.37
N ILE A 368 -5.15 -0.30 11.52
CA ILE A 368 -5.37 -0.98 12.81
C ILE A 368 -6.64 -1.83 12.75
N HIS A 369 -7.77 -1.23 12.39
CA HIS A 369 -9.05 -1.96 12.35
C HIS A 369 -9.06 -3.04 11.29
N LYS A 370 -8.39 -2.86 10.16
CA LYS A 370 -8.24 -3.82 9.09
C LYS A 370 -7.49 -5.08 9.53
N LYS A 371 -6.39 -4.94 10.31
CA LYS A 371 -5.65 -6.08 10.87
C LYS A 371 -6.55 -6.97 11.74
N TYR A 372 -7.38 -6.38 12.58
CA TYR A 372 -8.34 -7.11 13.38
C TYR A 372 -9.48 -7.69 12.54
N SER A 373 -10.06 -6.90 11.65
CA SER A 373 -11.22 -7.27 10.83
C SER A 373 -10.92 -8.50 9.96
N ILE A 374 -9.75 -8.54 9.29
CA ILE A 374 -9.33 -9.68 8.47
C ILE A 374 -9.14 -10.93 9.33
N ALA A 375 -8.57 -10.82 10.52
CA ALA A 375 -8.41 -11.97 11.41
C ALA A 375 -9.77 -12.53 11.86
N VAL A 376 -10.70 -11.66 12.25
CA VAL A 376 -12.06 -12.02 12.69
C VAL A 376 -12.90 -12.62 11.57
N ALA A 377 -12.60 -12.28 10.30
CA ALA A 377 -13.27 -12.88 9.15
C ALA A 377 -13.19 -14.41 9.15
N SER A 378 -12.10 -15.01 9.68
CA SER A 378 -12.00 -16.46 9.83
C SER A 378 -13.13 -17.06 10.66
N LEU A 379 -13.48 -16.41 11.77
CA LEU A 379 -14.60 -16.82 12.62
C LEU A 379 -15.95 -16.59 11.93
N VAL A 380 -16.12 -15.43 11.30
CA VAL A 380 -17.34 -15.06 10.58
C VAL A 380 -17.61 -16.03 9.44
N PHE A 381 -16.59 -16.46 8.73
CA PHE A 381 -16.72 -17.40 7.62
C PHE A 381 -17.12 -18.82 8.04
N VAL A 382 -16.81 -19.24 9.27
CA VAL A 382 -17.38 -20.48 9.82
C VAL A 382 -18.88 -20.31 10.06
N ILE A 383 -19.29 -19.16 10.62
CA ILE A 383 -20.70 -18.88 10.93
C ILE A 383 -21.54 -18.80 9.66
N VAL A 384 -21.01 -18.23 8.58
CA VAL A 384 -21.71 -18.11 7.28
C VAL A 384 -21.61 -19.38 6.47
N GLY A 385 -20.42 -20.00 6.44
CA GLY A 385 -20.12 -21.15 5.58
C GLY A 385 -20.96 -22.39 5.90
N ALA A 386 -21.18 -22.69 7.18
CA ALA A 386 -21.93 -23.86 7.57
C ALA A 386 -23.40 -23.85 7.10
N PRO A 387 -24.20 -22.77 7.31
CA PRO A 387 -25.57 -22.72 6.77
C PRO A 387 -25.61 -22.77 5.25
N LEU A 388 -24.68 -22.08 4.59
CA LEU A 388 -24.61 -22.08 3.12
C LEU A 388 -24.28 -23.46 2.55
N ALA A 389 -23.34 -24.18 3.17
CA ALA A 389 -23.00 -25.53 2.74
C ALA A 389 -24.17 -26.51 2.86
N LEU A 390 -24.94 -26.43 3.94
CA LEU A 390 -26.10 -27.28 4.12
C LEU A 390 -27.25 -26.97 3.15
N ARG A 391 -27.38 -25.71 2.74
CA ARG A 391 -28.39 -25.29 1.77
C ARG A 391 -28.05 -25.70 0.35
N PHE A 392 -26.77 -25.67 -0.01
CA PHE A 392 -26.27 -25.98 -1.35
C PHE A 392 -25.53 -27.30 -1.44
N GLY A 393 -25.64 -28.16 -0.41
CA GLY A 393 -24.85 -29.38 -0.22
C GLY A 393 -24.99 -30.47 -1.29
N GLY A 394 -25.96 -30.35 -2.23
CA GLY A 394 -26.08 -31.31 -3.32
C GLY A 394 -25.32 -30.93 -4.60
N GLY A 395 -24.60 -29.82 -4.64
CA GLY A 395 -24.02 -29.26 -5.86
C GLY A 395 -22.59 -29.68 -6.20
N GLY A 396 -21.97 -30.57 -5.42
CA GLY A 396 -20.58 -31.01 -5.65
C GLY A 396 -19.52 -29.90 -5.51
N ILE A 397 -18.27 -30.21 -5.91
CA ILE A 397 -17.10 -29.31 -5.79
C ILE A 397 -17.30 -27.97 -6.49
N GLY A 398 -17.95 -27.98 -7.68
CA GLY A 398 -18.20 -26.74 -8.42
C GLY A 398 -19.06 -25.72 -7.65
N MET A 399 -20.08 -26.18 -6.92
CA MET A 399 -20.93 -25.32 -6.09
C MET A 399 -20.15 -24.76 -4.90
N VAL A 400 -19.26 -25.55 -4.29
CA VAL A 400 -18.38 -25.10 -3.20
C VAL A 400 -17.48 -23.96 -3.68
N ILE A 401 -16.84 -24.12 -4.84
CA ILE A 401 -15.99 -23.10 -5.45
C ILE A 401 -16.79 -21.82 -5.75
N ALA A 402 -17.95 -21.97 -6.43
CA ALA A 402 -18.78 -20.83 -6.79
C ALA A 402 -19.28 -20.05 -5.56
N THR A 403 -19.76 -20.77 -4.52
CA THR A 403 -20.26 -20.17 -3.30
C THR A 403 -19.14 -19.50 -2.51
N SER A 404 -17.97 -20.16 -2.36
CA SER A 404 -16.83 -19.56 -1.67
C SER A 404 -16.31 -18.30 -2.37
N MET A 405 -16.25 -18.33 -3.71
CA MET A 405 -15.85 -17.20 -4.51
C MET A 405 -16.83 -16.03 -4.39
N ALA A 406 -18.14 -16.30 -4.41
CA ALA A 406 -19.17 -15.27 -4.25
C ALA A 406 -19.11 -14.59 -2.87
N VAL A 407 -19.05 -15.39 -1.79
CA VAL A 407 -18.97 -14.88 -0.41
C VAL A 407 -17.70 -14.07 -0.21
N PHE A 408 -16.57 -14.60 -0.67
CA PHE A 408 -15.29 -13.91 -0.57
C PHE A 408 -15.26 -12.60 -1.37
N SER A 409 -15.72 -12.63 -2.63
CA SER A 409 -15.75 -11.43 -3.47
C SER A 409 -16.61 -10.35 -2.85
N LEU A 410 -17.78 -10.69 -2.31
CA LEU A 410 -18.65 -9.75 -1.62
C LEU A 410 -17.99 -9.15 -0.38
N TYR A 411 -17.35 -10.00 0.43
CA TYR A 411 -16.62 -9.56 1.62
C TYR A 411 -15.47 -8.62 1.25
N TYR A 412 -14.67 -9.00 0.25
CA TYR A 412 -13.47 -8.26 -0.13
C TYR A 412 -13.77 -6.93 -0.81
N VAL A 413 -14.79 -6.91 -1.68
CA VAL A 413 -15.29 -5.65 -2.28
C VAL A 413 -15.77 -4.69 -1.19
N GLY A 414 -16.51 -5.20 -0.19
CA GLY A 414 -16.94 -4.39 0.93
C GLY A 414 -15.80 -3.87 1.79
N LEU A 415 -14.77 -4.69 2.03
CA LEU A 415 -13.57 -4.30 2.79
C LEU A 415 -12.78 -3.20 2.05
N ILE A 416 -12.51 -3.38 0.75
CA ILE A 416 -11.78 -2.37 -0.06
C ILE A 416 -12.61 -1.09 -0.21
N GLY A 417 -13.91 -1.22 -0.46
CA GLY A 417 -14.82 -0.08 -0.52
C GLY A 417 -14.85 0.69 0.78
N GLY A 418 -14.93 -0.01 1.91
CA GLY A 418 -14.83 0.57 3.25
C GLY A 418 -13.52 1.30 3.49
N GLU A 419 -12.37 0.67 3.15
CA GLU A 419 -11.04 1.29 3.22
C GLU A 419 -10.99 2.60 2.44
N SER A 420 -11.48 2.61 1.20
CA SER A 420 -11.51 3.81 0.35
C SER A 420 -12.41 4.92 0.92
N LEU A 421 -13.60 4.57 1.42
CA LEU A 421 -14.53 5.54 2.00
C LEU A 421 -14.01 6.14 3.31
N ALA A 422 -13.38 5.32 4.15
CA ALA A 422 -12.79 5.78 5.41
C ALA A 422 -11.56 6.66 5.18
N GLY A 423 -10.68 6.29 4.25
CA GLY A 423 -9.52 7.11 3.88
C GLY A 423 -9.93 8.52 3.42
N ARG A 424 -11.01 8.63 2.64
CA ARG A 424 -11.56 9.92 2.21
C ARG A 424 -12.36 10.67 3.29
N GLY A 425 -12.58 10.06 4.46
CA GLY A 425 -13.28 10.68 5.58
C GLY A 425 -14.82 10.65 5.50
N TYR A 426 -15.42 9.91 4.56
CA TYR A 426 -16.87 9.80 4.45
C TYR A 426 -17.48 8.96 5.57
N VAL A 427 -16.72 8.00 6.11
CA VAL A 427 -17.16 7.05 7.14
C VAL A 427 -16.06 6.89 8.18
N THR A 428 -16.43 6.61 9.43
CA THR A 428 -15.44 6.34 10.48
C THR A 428 -14.69 5.03 10.20
N PRO A 429 -13.36 4.95 10.48
CA PRO A 429 -12.55 3.76 10.23
C PRO A 429 -13.11 2.49 10.88
N LEU A 430 -13.62 2.61 12.11
CA LEU A 430 -14.26 1.49 12.82
C LEU A 430 -15.44 0.94 12.01
N PHE A 431 -16.41 1.79 11.66
CA PHE A 431 -17.59 1.34 10.93
C PHE A 431 -17.23 0.72 9.60
N ALA A 432 -16.35 1.40 8.82
CA ALA A 432 -15.94 0.97 7.50
C ALA A 432 -15.32 -0.44 7.48
N MET A 433 -14.45 -0.74 8.45
CA MET A 433 -13.74 -2.03 8.51
C MET A 433 -14.58 -3.17 9.10
N TRP A 434 -15.60 -2.85 9.91
CA TRP A 434 -16.37 -3.88 10.63
C TRP A 434 -17.74 -4.16 10.03
N VAL A 435 -18.26 -3.28 9.16
CA VAL A 435 -19.62 -3.42 8.60
C VAL A 435 -19.81 -4.74 7.85
N MET A 436 -18.79 -5.19 7.10
CA MET A 436 -18.88 -6.46 6.37
C MET A 436 -18.85 -7.68 7.29
N ASN A 437 -18.03 -7.66 8.33
CA ASN A 437 -18.05 -8.70 9.35
C ASN A 437 -19.40 -8.76 10.09
N ALA A 438 -19.96 -7.61 10.45
CA ALA A 438 -21.27 -7.52 11.09
C ALA A 438 -22.39 -8.04 10.16
N LEU A 439 -22.42 -7.59 8.91
CA LEU A 439 -23.41 -8.03 7.93
C LEU A 439 -23.34 -9.54 7.70
N MET A 440 -22.15 -10.07 7.46
CA MET A 440 -21.94 -11.51 7.27
C MET A 440 -22.31 -12.32 8.50
N THR A 441 -21.97 -11.82 9.70
CA THR A 441 -22.35 -12.48 10.96
C THR A 441 -23.87 -12.55 11.11
N VAL A 442 -24.58 -11.46 10.81
CA VAL A 442 -26.04 -11.44 10.87
C VAL A 442 -26.63 -12.45 9.88
N VAL A 443 -26.17 -12.47 8.63
CA VAL A 443 -26.62 -13.43 7.61
C VAL A 443 -26.33 -14.87 8.05
N GLY A 444 -25.14 -15.13 8.59
CA GLY A 444 -24.78 -16.45 9.09
C GLY A 444 -25.63 -16.89 10.28
N LEU A 445 -25.86 -16.00 11.26
CA LEU A 445 -26.71 -16.29 12.42
C LEU A 445 -28.18 -16.54 12.01
N MET A 446 -28.70 -15.77 11.05
CA MET A 446 -30.03 -16.03 10.49
C MET A 446 -30.10 -17.42 9.81
N GLY A 447 -29.06 -17.77 9.06
CA GLY A 447 -28.94 -19.12 8.46
C GLY A 447 -28.90 -20.22 9.54
N LEU A 448 -28.14 -20.02 10.61
CA LEU A 448 -28.07 -20.94 11.76
C LEU A 448 -29.42 -21.07 12.50
N ALA A 449 -30.15 -19.97 12.62
CA ALA A 449 -31.47 -19.99 13.26
C ALA A 449 -32.52 -20.82 12.49
N THR A 450 -32.40 -20.85 11.14
CA THR A 450 -33.30 -21.60 10.26
C THR A 450 -32.95 -23.09 10.16
N MET A 451 -31.68 -23.46 10.40
CA MET A 451 -31.21 -24.85 10.31
C MET A 451 -31.95 -25.86 11.21
N GLY A 452 -32.53 -25.42 12.33
CA GLY A 452 -33.29 -26.28 13.26
C GLY A 452 -34.76 -26.46 12.88
N ARG A 453 -35.29 -25.68 11.93
CA ARG A 453 -36.72 -25.65 11.61
C ARG A 453 -37.09 -26.37 10.31
N GLU A 454 -36.13 -26.82 9.51
CA GLU A 454 -36.37 -27.53 8.27
C GLU A 454 -36.58 -29.04 8.52
N SER A 455 -37.63 -29.37 9.27
CA SER A 455 -38.27 -30.69 9.18
C SER A 455 -39.48 -30.58 8.27
N SER A 456 -39.39 -31.24 7.11
CA SER A 456 -40.45 -31.49 6.16
C SER A 456 -41.01 -30.30 5.35
N THR A 457 -40.94 -30.49 4.05
CA THR A 457 -41.73 -29.86 2.98
C THR A 457 -41.44 -28.40 2.66
N ALA A 458 -41.02 -28.25 1.46
CA ALA A 458 -41.11 -27.07 0.60
C ALA A 458 -39.82 -26.25 0.42
N ARG A 459 -39.42 -26.25 -0.84
CA ARG A 459 -38.60 -25.23 -1.51
C ARG A 459 -39.17 -23.81 -1.40
N SER A 460 -39.47 -23.34 -0.20
CA SER A 460 -39.80 -21.92 -0.01
C SER A 460 -38.52 -21.14 0.24
N GLY A 461 -38.22 -20.24 -0.68
CA GLY A 461 -36.95 -19.51 -0.71
C GLY A 461 -36.73 -18.65 0.53
N MET A 462 -35.47 -18.59 1.00
CA MET A 462 -35.00 -17.65 2.05
C MET A 462 -35.39 -16.20 1.69
N TRP A 463 -35.54 -15.91 0.40
CA TRP A 463 -35.99 -14.62 -0.11
C TRP A 463 -37.47 -14.34 0.13
N ASP A 464 -38.31 -15.35 0.28
CA ASP A 464 -39.74 -15.15 0.55
C ASP A 464 -39.99 -14.58 1.95
N GLY A 465 -39.20 -15.01 2.94
CA GLY A 465 -39.23 -14.44 4.28
C GLY A 465 -38.71 -12.99 4.33
N VAL A 466 -37.65 -12.68 3.60
CA VAL A 466 -37.11 -11.32 3.48
C VAL A 466 -38.05 -10.42 2.67
N LEU A 467 -38.63 -10.95 1.59
CA LEU A 467 -39.62 -10.23 0.76
C LEU A 467 -40.91 -9.97 1.53
N GLN A 468 -41.38 -10.92 2.36
CA GLN A 468 -42.53 -10.73 3.24
C GLN A 468 -42.24 -9.70 4.36
N ALA A 469 -41.05 -9.73 4.96
CA ALA A 469 -40.63 -8.73 5.93
C ALA A 469 -40.53 -7.32 5.32
N LEU A 470 -39.99 -7.21 4.11
CA LEU A 470 -39.93 -5.94 3.37
C LEU A 470 -41.30 -5.46 2.89
N ARG A 471 -42.21 -6.38 2.49
CA ARG A 471 -43.59 -6.05 2.17
C ARG A 471 -44.39 -5.60 3.40
N GLY A 472 -44.16 -6.23 4.58
CA GLY A 472 -44.75 -5.84 5.84
C GLY A 472 -44.32 -4.43 6.33
N LEU A 473 -43.09 -4.04 6.04
CA LEU A 473 -42.59 -2.68 6.30
C LEU A 473 -43.16 -1.63 5.36
N ARG A 474 -43.46 -1.98 4.09
CA ARG A 474 -44.14 -1.09 3.14
C ARG A 474 -45.61 -0.85 3.49
N LEU A 475 -46.31 -1.88 3.97
CA LEU A 475 -47.73 -1.75 4.35
C LEU A 475 -47.94 -0.92 5.63
N ARG A 476 -46.95 -0.89 6.56
CA ARG A 476 -47.01 -0.01 7.74
C ARG A 476 -46.73 1.45 7.43
N ARG A 477 -46.07 1.80 6.33
CA ARG A 477 -45.86 3.19 5.88
C ARG A 477 -47.03 3.77 5.07
N GLY A 478 -47.95 2.92 4.57
CA GLY A 478 -49.13 3.34 3.80
C GLY A 478 -50.39 3.55 4.62
N ALA A 479 -50.42 3.16 5.91
CA ALA A 479 -51.57 3.28 6.79
C ALA A 479 -51.54 4.50 7.72
N GLY A 480 -50.62 5.45 7.46
CA GLY A 480 -50.44 6.66 8.24
C GLY A 480 -50.55 7.95 7.38
N ARG A 481 -51.46 7.95 6.41
CA ARG A 481 -51.91 9.18 5.72
C ARG A 481 -53.40 9.24 5.70
#